data_9ca0cf43d018831512325d00e06ee67a
#
_entry.id   9ca0cf43d018831512325d00e06ee67a
#
_cell.length_a   1.000
_cell.length_b   1.000
_cell.length_c   1.000
_cell.angle_alpha   90.00
_cell.angle_beta   90.00
_cell.angle_gamma   90.00
#
_symmetry.space_group_name_H-M   'P 1'
#
loop_
_entity.id
_entity.type
_entity.pdbx_description
1 polymer ?
#
loop_
_entity_poly.entity_id
_entity_poly.type
_entity_poly.pdbx_seq_one_letter_code
_entity_poly.pdbx_strand_id
1 'polypeptide(L)'
;FLTDRMAYELDLTPRQYDDFYEINYDFLYEANQVMDDVMRGYRDAIYYYYTLLDRRNEDASYVITYYQYRKFMQADYFYRPIFSTGKKWNLRIYVTYTNHKFFYYDAPSHYNTYRGEHGRKNYSKGYYTGRYKNQDRYTNQVRISGSQNFSLNLKNDFGVNMRDRNEGIRYNNYSNSNQPNRTQDERYRDVSGNKNSPQINNRNSSSSGTVTSGRRGSTSQTTQPQTSTRTGRGTRTESTST
;
A
#
# COMPACT_ATOMS: atom_id res chain seq x y z
N PHE A 1 -10.63 10.44 0.85
CA PHE A 1 -12.06 10.21 1.09
C PHE A 1 -12.35 8.79 1.54
N LEU A 2 -11.92 7.73 0.83
CA LEU A 2 -12.16 6.33 1.23
C LEU A 2 -11.68 6.06 2.66
N THR A 3 -10.44 6.43 2.99
CA THR A 3 -9.86 6.20 4.33
C THR A 3 -10.53 7.04 5.41
N ASP A 4 -10.90 8.28 5.09
CA ASP A 4 -11.65 9.15 6.00
C ASP A 4 -13.02 8.54 6.39
N ARG A 5 -13.75 8.03 5.40
CA ARG A 5 -15.01 7.33 5.66
C ARG A 5 -14.81 6.04 6.47
N MET A 6 -13.76 5.28 6.19
CA MET A 6 -13.40 4.11 7.00
C MET A 6 -13.10 4.50 8.44
N ALA A 7 -12.33 5.58 8.66
CA ALA A 7 -12.00 6.05 10.00
C ALA A 7 -13.25 6.41 10.80
N TYR A 8 -14.18 7.11 10.18
CA TYR A 8 -15.43 7.49 10.82
C TYR A 8 -16.35 6.29 11.12
N GLU A 9 -16.60 5.43 10.13
CA GLU A 9 -17.58 4.35 10.27
C GLU A 9 -17.06 3.17 11.11
N LEU A 10 -15.74 2.94 11.09
CA LEU A 10 -15.12 1.87 11.88
C LEU A 10 -14.60 2.37 13.23
N ASP A 11 -14.71 3.67 13.51
CA ASP A 11 -14.19 4.28 14.73
C ASP A 11 -12.68 3.98 14.91
N LEU A 12 -11.89 4.34 13.89
CA LEU A 12 -10.45 4.08 13.88
C LEU A 12 -9.72 5.05 14.82
N THR A 13 -8.77 4.54 15.57
CA THR A 13 -7.80 5.39 16.27
C THR A 13 -6.91 6.15 15.26
N PRO A 14 -6.27 7.27 15.63
CA PRO A 14 -5.37 8.02 14.73
C PRO A 14 -4.29 7.13 14.10
N ARG A 15 -3.69 6.22 14.88
CA ARG A 15 -2.69 5.27 14.38
C ARG A 15 -3.28 4.28 13.36
N GLN A 16 -4.49 3.76 13.62
CA GLN A 16 -5.16 2.88 12.66
C GLN A 16 -5.53 3.65 11.38
N TYR A 17 -5.90 4.92 11.50
CA TYR A 17 -6.21 5.78 10.37
C TYR A 17 -4.99 5.96 9.44
N ASP A 18 -3.82 6.28 10.01
CA ASP A 18 -2.57 6.38 9.27
C ASP A 18 -2.21 5.06 8.55
N ASP A 19 -2.24 3.93 9.27
CA ASP A 19 -1.95 2.61 8.71
C ASP A 19 -2.98 2.23 7.60
N PHE A 20 -4.26 2.58 7.76
CA PHE A 20 -5.29 2.35 6.72
C PHE A 20 -5.10 3.21 5.48
N TYR A 21 -4.58 4.43 5.65
CA TYR A 21 -4.23 5.27 4.51
C TYR A 21 -3.13 4.61 3.67
N GLU A 22 -2.09 4.12 4.30
CA GLU A 22 -0.98 3.43 3.64
C GLU A 22 -1.45 2.16 2.93
N ILE A 23 -2.26 1.31 3.61
CA ILE A 23 -2.86 0.09 3.03
C ILE A 23 -3.70 0.41 1.79
N ASN A 24 -4.54 1.45 1.87
CA ASN A 24 -5.38 1.85 0.75
C ASN A 24 -4.55 2.45 -0.39
N TYR A 25 -3.53 3.24 -0.07
CA TYR A 25 -2.62 3.83 -1.05
C TYR A 25 -1.93 2.74 -1.87
N ASP A 26 -1.27 1.78 -1.20
CA ASP A 26 -0.55 0.69 -1.85
C ASP A 26 -1.47 -0.14 -2.74
N PHE A 27 -2.63 -0.50 -2.22
CA PHE A 27 -3.63 -1.25 -2.99
C PHE A 27 -4.10 -0.50 -4.23
N LEU A 28 -4.49 0.78 -4.10
CA LEU A 28 -5.00 1.57 -5.21
C LEU A 28 -3.91 1.86 -6.25
N TYR A 29 -2.69 2.09 -5.81
CA TYR A 29 -1.55 2.29 -6.69
C TYR A 29 -1.28 1.05 -7.55
N GLU A 30 -1.22 -0.14 -6.94
CA GLU A 30 -1.01 -1.39 -7.66
C GLU A 30 -2.22 -1.79 -8.52
N ALA A 31 -3.44 -1.65 -8.00
CA ALA A 31 -4.66 -1.96 -8.73
C ALA A 31 -4.79 -1.10 -10.00
N ASN A 32 -4.51 0.20 -9.92
CA ASN A 32 -4.59 1.11 -11.07
C ASN A 32 -3.77 0.63 -12.27
N GLN A 33 -2.66 -0.09 -12.04
CA GLN A 33 -1.80 -0.59 -13.11
C GLN A 33 -2.45 -1.71 -13.95
N VAL A 34 -3.45 -2.41 -13.40
CA VAL A 34 -4.03 -3.59 -14.04
C VAL A 34 -5.51 -3.42 -14.41
N MET A 35 -6.14 -2.34 -13.98
CA MET A 35 -7.59 -2.17 -14.13
C MET A 35 -8.07 -2.16 -15.57
N ASP A 36 -7.31 -1.62 -16.53
CA ASP A 36 -7.69 -1.65 -17.94
C ASP A 36 -7.82 -3.09 -18.46
N ASP A 37 -6.92 -3.96 -18.02
CA ASP A 37 -6.93 -5.36 -18.41
C ASP A 37 -7.99 -6.18 -17.65
N VAL A 38 -8.27 -5.83 -16.40
CA VAL A 38 -9.41 -6.36 -15.65
C VAL A 38 -10.72 -6.02 -16.38
N MET A 39 -10.89 -4.77 -16.81
CA MET A 39 -12.06 -4.30 -17.54
C MET A 39 -12.21 -4.95 -18.91
N ARG A 40 -11.13 -5.44 -19.51
CA ARG A 40 -11.13 -6.25 -20.73
C ARG A 40 -11.43 -7.72 -20.46
N GLY A 41 -11.52 -8.14 -19.21
CA GLY A 41 -11.82 -9.51 -18.81
C GLY A 41 -10.63 -10.47 -18.86
N TYR A 42 -9.38 -9.98 -18.92
CA TYR A 42 -8.22 -10.87 -18.96
C TYR A 42 -8.03 -11.61 -17.65
N ARG A 43 -8.00 -12.94 -17.74
CA ARG A 43 -7.96 -13.87 -16.61
C ARG A 43 -6.81 -13.58 -15.65
N ASP A 44 -5.61 -13.39 -16.15
CA ASP A 44 -4.40 -13.12 -15.39
C ASP A 44 -4.48 -11.80 -14.60
N ALA A 45 -4.99 -10.74 -15.23
CA ALA A 45 -5.20 -9.44 -14.60
C ALA A 45 -6.28 -9.51 -13.50
N ILE A 46 -7.37 -10.24 -13.76
CA ILE A 46 -8.46 -10.45 -12.80
C ILE A 46 -7.93 -11.17 -11.56
N TYR A 47 -7.20 -12.28 -11.71
CA TYR A 47 -6.63 -12.98 -10.57
C TYR A 47 -5.60 -12.14 -9.81
N TYR A 48 -4.80 -11.36 -10.53
CA TYR A 48 -3.85 -10.44 -9.89
C TYR A 48 -4.57 -9.39 -9.05
N TYR A 49 -5.59 -8.71 -9.60
CA TYR A 49 -6.40 -7.75 -8.88
C TYR A 49 -7.01 -8.33 -7.59
N TYR A 50 -7.66 -9.50 -7.67
CA TYR A 50 -8.27 -10.10 -6.50
C TYR A 50 -7.24 -10.59 -5.48
N THR A 51 -6.02 -10.91 -5.89
CA THR A 51 -4.93 -11.17 -4.94
C THR A 51 -4.47 -9.89 -4.24
N LEU A 52 -4.38 -8.78 -4.96
CA LEU A 52 -4.10 -7.48 -4.33
C LEU A 52 -5.18 -7.12 -3.31
N LEU A 53 -6.44 -7.35 -3.67
CA LEU A 53 -7.58 -7.10 -2.79
C LEU A 53 -7.55 -7.99 -1.54
N ASP A 54 -7.26 -9.28 -1.69
CA ASP A 54 -7.14 -10.20 -0.56
C ASP A 54 -5.98 -9.81 0.37
N ARG A 55 -4.83 -9.40 -0.19
CA ARG A 55 -3.69 -8.89 0.58
C ARG A 55 -4.05 -7.63 1.37
N ARG A 56 -4.72 -6.67 0.72
CA ARG A 56 -5.21 -5.45 1.36
C ARG A 56 -6.15 -5.77 2.53
N ASN A 57 -7.12 -6.64 2.31
CA ASN A 57 -8.10 -6.99 3.34
C ASN A 57 -7.44 -7.80 4.48
N GLU A 58 -6.43 -8.59 4.18
CA GLU A 58 -5.62 -9.26 5.18
C GLU A 58 -4.79 -8.25 5.99
N ASP A 59 -4.14 -7.27 5.36
CA ASP A 59 -3.40 -6.22 6.06
C ASP A 59 -4.34 -5.37 6.94
N ALA A 60 -5.52 -5.01 6.43
CA ALA A 60 -6.56 -4.38 7.24
C ALA A 60 -6.91 -5.19 8.50
N SER A 61 -7.02 -6.52 8.39
CA SER A 61 -7.33 -7.39 9.54
C SER A 61 -6.23 -7.40 10.62
N TYR A 62 -5.01 -7.00 10.31
CA TYR A 62 -3.93 -6.85 11.30
C TYR A 62 -4.00 -5.52 12.05
N VAL A 63 -4.64 -4.51 11.47
CA VAL A 63 -4.72 -3.15 12.02
C VAL A 63 -5.94 -2.95 12.89
N ILE A 64 -7.08 -3.57 12.55
CA ILE A 64 -8.36 -3.35 13.22
C ILE A 64 -8.78 -4.50 14.12
N THR A 65 -9.61 -4.19 15.13
CA THR A 65 -10.18 -5.16 16.05
C THR A 65 -11.16 -6.10 15.37
N TYR A 66 -11.49 -7.20 16.02
CA TYR A 66 -12.53 -8.14 15.57
C TYR A 66 -13.85 -7.44 15.24
N TYR A 67 -14.29 -6.52 16.09
CA TYR A 67 -15.56 -5.80 15.90
C TYR A 67 -15.51 -4.84 14.70
N GLN A 68 -14.43 -4.08 14.58
CA GLN A 68 -14.20 -3.19 13.43
C GLN A 68 -14.12 -3.99 12.12
N TYR A 69 -13.45 -5.16 12.13
CA TYR A 69 -13.35 -6.01 10.94
C TYR A 69 -14.71 -6.55 10.49
N ARG A 70 -15.59 -6.91 11.44
CA ARG A 70 -16.95 -7.31 11.08
C ARG A 70 -17.73 -6.20 10.40
N LYS A 71 -17.63 -4.96 10.89
CA LYS A 71 -18.22 -3.78 10.22
C LYS A 71 -17.62 -3.57 8.84
N PHE A 72 -16.29 -3.66 8.72
CA PHE A 72 -15.57 -3.55 7.46
C PHE A 72 -16.09 -4.53 6.41
N MET A 73 -16.33 -5.78 6.77
CA MET A 73 -16.84 -6.82 5.88
C MET A 73 -18.31 -6.67 5.50
N GLN A 74 -19.09 -5.88 6.24
CA GLN A 74 -20.50 -5.59 5.93
C GLN A 74 -20.66 -4.51 4.85
N ALA A 75 -19.63 -3.71 4.61
CA ALA A 75 -19.65 -2.60 3.68
C ALA A 75 -18.87 -2.93 2.39
N ASP A 76 -19.57 -3.26 1.31
CA ASP A 76 -18.93 -3.57 0.00
C ASP A 76 -17.98 -2.46 -0.45
N TYR A 77 -18.34 -1.21 -0.21
CA TYR A 77 -17.51 -0.05 -0.54
C TYR A 77 -16.21 0.03 0.29
N PHE A 78 -16.09 -0.76 1.35
CA PHE A 78 -14.85 -0.91 2.10
C PHE A 78 -14.06 -2.13 1.66
N TYR A 79 -14.66 -3.32 1.67
CA TYR A 79 -13.92 -4.55 1.47
C TYR A 79 -13.77 -4.96 0.00
N ARG A 80 -14.61 -4.46 -0.92
CA ARG A 80 -14.49 -4.56 -2.38
C ARG A 80 -14.65 -3.19 -3.04
N PRO A 81 -13.70 -2.26 -2.83
CA PRO A 81 -13.91 -0.84 -3.10
C PRO A 81 -14.03 -0.49 -4.58
N ILE A 82 -13.45 -1.28 -5.49
CA ILE A 82 -13.41 -0.98 -6.93
C ILE A 82 -14.53 -1.75 -7.67
N PHE A 83 -15.18 -1.07 -8.59
CA PHE A 83 -16.18 -1.65 -9.47
C PHE A 83 -16.23 -0.92 -10.81
N SER A 84 -16.95 -1.47 -11.79
CA SER A 84 -17.12 -0.84 -13.09
C SER A 84 -18.39 0.01 -13.17
N THR A 85 -18.27 1.14 -13.85
CA THR A 85 -19.40 1.97 -14.31
C THR A 85 -19.28 2.12 -15.82
N GLY A 86 -19.99 1.28 -16.57
CA GLY A 86 -19.85 1.23 -18.02
C GLY A 86 -18.44 0.81 -18.45
N LYS A 87 -17.71 1.70 -19.14
CA LYS A 87 -16.37 1.42 -19.67
C LYS A 87 -15.23 1.86 -18.72
N LYS A 88 -15.56 2.40 -17.54
CA LYS A 88 -14.58 2.89 -16.58
C LYS A 88 -14.75 2.17 -15.26
N TRP A 89 -13.67 2.06 -14.51
CA TRP A 89 -13.73 1.65 -13.12
C TRP A 89 -13.86 2.85 -12.19
N ASN A 90 -14.41 2.63 -11.02
CA ASN A 90 -14.64 3.66 -10.02
C ASN A 90 -14.56 3.07 -8.60
N LEU A 91 -14.49 3.91 -7.58
CA LEU A 91 -14.63 3.48 -6.20
C LEU A 91 -16.09 3.53 -5.77
N ARG A 92 -16.61 2.43 -5.18
CA ARG A 92 -17.99 2.33 -4.67
C ARG A 92 -18.34 3.43 -3.69
N ILE A 93 -17.37 3.87 -2.87
CA ILE A 93 -17.56 4.93 -1.89
C ILE A 93 -18.07 6.24 -2.50
N TYR A 94 -17.64 6.56 -3.73
CA TYR A 94 -18.09 7.79 -4.41
C TYR A 94 -19.53 7.73 -4.93
N VAL A 95 -20.04 6.52 -5.12
CA VAL A 95 -21.45 6.33 -5.49
C VAL A 95 -22.35 6.24 -4.26
N THR A 96 -21.83 5.63 -3.20
CA THR A 96 -22.53 5.51 -1.92
C THR A 96 -22.71 6.87 -1.23
N TYR A 97 -21.69 7.73 -1.31
CA TYR A 97 -21.69 9.06 -0.69
C TYR A 97 -21.46 10.13 -1.75
N THR A 98 -22.48 10.92 -2.02
CA THR A 98 -22.46 11.93 -3.07
C THR A 98 -21.68 13.19 -2.72
N ASN A 99 -21.56 13.54 -1.44
CA ASN A 99 -20.75 14.66 -0.99
C ASN A 99 -19.31 14.25 -0.74
N HIS A 100 -18.48 14.36 -1.77
CA HIS A 100 -17.06 13.98 -1.72
C HIS A 100 -16.14 15.08 -1.17
N LYS A 101 -16.69 16.25 -0.87
CA LYS A 101 -15.94 17.40 -0.31
C LYS A 101 -15.99 17.45 1.21
N PHE A 102 -16.85 16.65 1.80
CA PHE A 102 -17.00 16.56 3.25
C PHE A 102 -16.06 15.48 3.79
N PHE A 103 -15.22 15.84 4.74
CA PHE A 103 -14.32 14.97 5.47
C PHE A 103 -14.62 15.07 6.97
N TYR A 104 -14.46 13.96 7.69
CA TYR A 104 -14.66 13.90 9.14
C TYR A 104 -13.36 14.15 9.91
N TYR A 105 -12.23 13.90 9.28
CA TYR A 105 -10.90 13.99 9.88
C TYR A 105 -9.97 14.80 8.97
N ASP A 106 -8.87 15.28 9.56
CA ASP A 106 -7.77 15.88 8.80
C ASP A 106 -7.05 14.82 7.96
N ALA A 107 -6.18 15.27 7.06
CA ALA A 107 -5.36 14.37 6.27
C ALA A 107 -4.48 13.49 7.18
N PRO A 108 -4.26 12.20 6.82
CA PRO A 108 -3.34 11.33 7.56
C PRO A 108 -1.94 11.93 7.65
N SER A 109 -1.18 11.57 8.71
CA SER A 109 0.15 12.13 9.00
C SER A 109 1.11 12.07 7.80
N HIS A 110 1.01 10.99 7.01
CA HIS A 110 1.90 10.72 5.87
C HIS A 110 1.29 11.06 4.50
N TYR A 111 0.18 11.80 4.47
CA TYR A 111 -0.57 12.06 3.25
C TYR A 111 0.30 12.59 2.10
N ASN A 112 1.21 13.54 2.39
CA ASN A 112 2.06 14.17 1.38
C ASN A 112 3.41 13.45 1.16
N THR A 113 3.79 12.52 2.02
CA THR A 113 5.14 11.92 2.04
C THR A 113 5.16 10.44 1.70
N TYR A 114 4.11 9.69 2.01
CA TYR A 114 4.03 8.27 1.74
C TYR A 114 4.07 7.96 0.23
N ARG A 115 4.88 6.98 -0.17
CA ARG A 115 5.10 6.59 -1.57
C ARG A 115 5.02 5.07 -1.81
N GLY A 116 4.41 4.33 -0.89
CA GLY A 116 4.21 2.89 -1.08
C GLY A 116 5.31 2.02 -0.47
N GLU A 117 5.91 2.44 0.63
CA GLU A 117 7.01 1.74 1.29
C GLU A 117 6.58 0.44 1.98
N HIS A 118 5.31 0.32 2.39
CA HIS A 118 4.79 -0.81 3.19
C HIS A 118 4.08 -1.87 2.36
N GLY A 119 4.06 -1.72 1.03
CA GLY A 119 3.51 -2.72 0.12
C GLY A 119 4.18 -4.08 0.26
N ARG A 120 3.41 -5.17 0.08
CA ARG A 120 3.91 -6.55 0.27
C ARG A 120 5.05 -6.97 -0.66
N LYS A 121 5.29 -6.24 -1.74
CA LYS A 121 6.47 -6.43 -2.60
C LYS A 121 7.79 -6.26 -1.84
N ASN A 122 7.78 -5.47 -0.77
CA ASN A 122 8.96 -5.16 0.04
C ASN A 122 9.13 -6.10 1.25
N TYR A 123 8.10 -6.92 1.55
CA TYR A 123 8.06 -7.75 2.75
C TYR A 123 7.58 -9.16 2.43
N SER A 124 8.26 -10.18 2.95
CA SER A 124 7.84 -11.59 2.85
C SER A 124 6.55 -11.86 3.64
N LYS A 125 6.33 -11.11 4.72
CA LYS A 125 5.08 -11.04 5.50
C LYS A 125 4.53 -9.63 5.40
N GLY A 126 3.21 -9.44 5.56
CA GLY A 126 2.61 -8.12 5.60
C GLY A 126 3.30 -7.24 6.64
N TYR A 127 3.60 -5.99 6.30
CA TYR A 127 4.23 -5.01 7.19
C TYR A 127 3.47 -4.84 8.51
N TYR A 128 2.14 -4.92 8.45
CA TYR A 128 1.25 -4.72 9.60
C TYR A 128 1.16 -5.93 10.51
N THR A 129 1.72 -7.08 10.13
CA THR A 129 1.70 -8.30 10.94
C THR A 129 2.42 -8.08 12.28
N GLY A 130 1.66 -8.17 13.39
CA GLY A 130 2.20 -8.02 14.74
C GLY A 130 2.38 -6.58 15.25
N ARG A 131 1.97 -5.56 14.48
CA ARG A 131 2.01 -4.16 14.97
C ARG A 131 1.00 -3.86 16.08
N TYR A 132 -0.09 -4.63 16.13
CA TYR A 132 -1.20 -4.50 17.10
C TYR A 132 -1.32 -5.79 17.93
N LYS A 133 -0.27 -6.13 18.70
CA LYS A 133 -0.12 -7.44 19.37
C LYS A 133 -1.17 -7.74 20.43
N ASN A 134 -1.71 -6.73 21.09
CA ASN A 134 -2.63 -6.87 22.23
C ASN A 134 -4.09 -6.66 21.82
N GLN A 135 -4.37 -6.64 20.52
CA GLN A 135 -5.70 -6.40 20.00
C GLN A 135 -6.41 -7.71 19.69
N ASP A 136 -7.67 -7.84 20.13
CA ASP A 136 -8.53 -8.93 19.67
C ASP A 136 -8.75 -8.80 18.16
N ARG A 137 -8.42 -9.85 17.44
CA ARG A 137 -8.31 -9.84 15.99
C ARG A 137 -9.20 -10.90 15.35
N TYR A 138 -9.80 -10.56 14.20
CA TYR A 138 -10.48 -11.54 13.38
C TYR A 138 -9.47 -12.43 12.65
N THR A 139 -9.50 -13.75 12.91
CA THR A 139 -8.53 -14.71 12.37
C THR A 139 -9.03 -15.48 11.13
N ASN A 140 -10.36 -15.55 10.93
CA ASN A 140 -10.97 -16.27 9.81
C ASN A 140 -11.14 -15.35 8.60
N GLN A 141 -10.04 -15.03 7.93
CA GLN A 141 -10.08 -14.10 6.80
C GLN A 141 -10.81 -14.70 5.60
N VAL A 142 -11.71 -13.91 5.02
CA VAL A 142 -12.41 -14.28 3.78
C VAL A 142 -11.49 -13.91 2.61
N ARG A 143 -11.05 -14.92 1.86
CA ARG A 143 -10.34 -14.72 0.60
C ARG A 143 -11.35 -14.70 -0.55
N ILE A 144 -11.37 -13.59 -1.29
CA ILE A 144 -12.28 -13.41 -2.41
C ILE A 144 -11.78 -14.20 -3.63
N SER A 145 -10.47 -14.21 -3.87
CA SER A 145 -9.84 -14.92 -5.00
C SER A 145 -10.07 -16.44 -4.98
N GLY A 146 -10.23 -17.03 -3.80
CA GLY A 146 -10.50 -18.47 -3.61
C GLY A 146 -11.94 -18.80 -3.24
N SER A 147 -12.85 -17.83 -3.31
CA SER A 147 -14.25 -18.00 -2.90
C SER A 147 -15.05 -18.79 -3.95
N GLN A 148 -16.00 -19.62 -3.49
CA GLN A 148 -17.02 -20.23 -4.37
C GLN A 148 -17.85 -19.18 -5.13
N ASN A 149 -17.96 -17.96 -4.56
CA ASN A 149 -18.66 -16.84 -5.17
C ASN A 149 -17.76 -15.97 -6.06
N PHE A 150 -16.55 -16.42 -6.41
CA PHE A 150 -15.60 -15.63 -7.19
C PHE A 150 -16.18 -15.10 -8.50
N SER A 151 -16.83 -15.98 -9.28
CA SER A 151 -17.45 -15.59 -10.57
C SER A 151 -18.60 -14.59 -10.39
N LEU A 152 -19.38 -14.74 -9.31
CA LEU A 152 -20.45 -13.80 -8.98
C LEU A 152 -19.87 -12.45 -8.56
N ASN A 153 -18.83 -12.45 -7.74
CA ASN A 153 -18.12 -11.23 -7.34
C ASN A 153 -17.54 -10.50 -8.55
N LEU A 154 -16.88 -11.23 -9.45
CA LEU A 154 -16.35 -10.67 -10.69
C LEU A 154 -17.44 -10.01 -11.55
N LYS A 155 -18.59 -10.70 -11.70
CA LYS A 155 -19.72 -10.16 -12.47
C LYS A 155 -20.31 -8.92 -11.79
N ASN A 156 -20.45 -8.93 -10.47
CA ASN A 156 -20.99 -7.80 -9.69
C ASN A 156 -20.03 -6.61 -9.64
N ASP A 157 -18.71 -6.88 -9.61
CA ASP A 157 -17.69 -5.83 -9.55
C ASP A 157 -17.44 -5.22 -10.95
N PHE A 158 -17.32 -6.04 -11.98
CA PHE A 158 -16.84 -5.57 -13.29
C PHE A 158 -17.75 -5.88 -14.47
N GLY A 159 -18.78 -6.73 -14.31
CA GLY A 159 -19.67 -7.08 -15.39
C GLY A 159 -19.02 -7.86 -16.54
N VAL A 160 -17.82 -8.41 -16.33
CA VAL A 160 -17.03 -9.09 -17.37
C VAL A 160 -17.03 -10.61 -17.19
N ASN A 161 -16.78 -11.32 -18.29
CA ASN A 161 -16.43 -12.74 -18.28
C ASN A 161 -14.92 -12.88 -18.46
N MET A 162 -14.34 -13.88 -17.82
CA MET A 162 -12.91 -14.18 -17.98
C MET A 162 -12.60 -14.70 -19.38
N ARG A 163 -11.53 -14.21 -19.96
CA ARG A 163 -10.95 -14.68 -21.21
C ARG A 163 -9.44 -14.77 -21.12
N ASP A 164 -8.84 -15.68 -21.85
CA ASP A 164 -7.39 -15.78 -21.93
C ASP A 164 -6.85 -14.76 -22.94
N ARG A 165 -5.61 -14.35 -22.75
CA ARG A 165 -4.89 -13.54 -23.75
C ARG A 165 -4.43 -14.46 -24.85
N ASN A 166 -4.60 -14.03 -26.09
CA ASN A 166 -4.10 -14.77 -27.25
C ASN A 166 -2.57 -14.70 -27.35
N GLU A 167 -1.93 -13.65 -26.79
CA GLU A 167 -0.47 -13.48 -26.73
C GLU A 167 -0.03 -12.59 -25.55
N GLY A 168 1.15 -12.86 -24.98
CA GLY A 168 2.13 -11.97 -24.38
C GLY A 168 2.09 -11.82 -22.88
N ILE A 169 1.56 -10.81 -22.32
CA ILE A 169 1.83 -10.36 -20.96
C ILE A 169 1.08 -11.21 -19.93
N ARG A 170 1.80 -11.93 -19.10
CA ARG A 170 1.24 -12.70 -17.98
C ARG A 170 1.63 -12.01 -16.68
N TYR A 171 0.65 -11.66 -15.85
CA TYR A 171 0.89 -11.26 -14.47
C TYR A 171 1.25 -12.49 -13.63
N ASN A 172 2.52 -12.92 -13.74
CA ASN A 172 3.01 -14.23 -13.24
C ASN A 172 3.37 -14.23 -11.76
N ASN A 173 2.60 -13.61 -10.86
CA ASN A 173 2.90 -13.68 -9.43
C ASN A 173 1.90 -14.50 -8.60
N TYR A 174 1.23 -15.46 -9.24
CA TYR A 174 0.19 -16.21 -8.52
C TYR A 174 0.63 -17.47 -7.82
N SER A 175 1.73 -18.04 -8.14
CA SER A 175 2.20 -19.26 -7.47
C SER A 175 3.52 -19.68 -8.08
N ASN A 176 4.62 -19.13 -7.68
CA ASN A 176 5.84 -19.90 -7.51
C ASN A 176 6.94 -19.05 -6.88
N SER A 177 7.29 -19.43 -5.69
CA SER A 177 8.43 -18.93 -4.91
C SER A 177 9.81 -19.24 -5.52
N ASN A 178 9.88 -19.63 -6.81
CA ASN A 178 11.10 -20.12 -7.46
C ASN A 178 11.37 -19.52 -8.85
N GLN A 179 10.95 -18.29 -9.14
CA GLN A 179 11.40 -17.62 -10.39
C GLN A 179 12.22 -16.38 -10.08
N PRO A 180 13.34 -16.13 -10.80
CA PRO A 180 14.22 -15.00 -10.54
C PRO A 180 13.53 -13.65 -10.78
N ASN A 181 13.77 -12.72 -9.85
CA ASN A 181 13.27 -11.35 -9.82
C ASN A 181 13.40 -10.61 -11.16
N ARG A 182 12.32 -10.53 -11.91
CA ARG A 182 12.10 -9.40 -12.80
C ARG A 182 11.37 -8.33 -12.01
N THR A 183 11.96 -7.16 -11.88
CA THR A 183 11.37 -6.02 -11.20
C THR A 183 10.02 -5.65 -11.80
N GLN A 184 9.03 -5.36 -10.96
CA GLN A 184 7.66 -5.04 -11.38
C GLN A 184 7.62 -3.85 -12.37
N ASP A 185 8.59 -2.94 -12.33
CA ASP A 185 8.69 -1.78 -13.22
C ASP A 185 8.89 -2.15 -14.70
N GLU A 186 9.57 -3.26 -15.00
CA GLU A 186 9.76 -3.70 -16.39
C GLU A 186 8.50 -4.34 -16.98
N ARG A 187 7.64 -4.95 -16.14
CA ARG A 187 6.40 -5.61 -16.56
C ARG A 187 5.28 -4.62 -16.91
N TYR A 188 5.29 -3.44 -16.28
CA TYR A 188 4.26 -2.42 -16.51
C TYR A 188 4.59 -1.47 -17.66
N ARG A 189 5.86 -1.37 -18.05
CA ARG A 189 6.28 -0.53 -19.19
C ARG A 189 5.79 -1.07 -20.53
N ASP A 190 5.65 -2.39 -20.65
CA ASP A 190 5.18 -3.02 -21.90
C ASP A 190 3.65 -2.96 -22.09
N VAL A 191 2.88 -2.69 -21.01
CA VAL A 191 1.41 -2.69 -21.05
C VAL A 191 0.81 -1.34 -21.37
N SER A 192 1.47 -0.25 -21.00
CA SER A 192 0.94 1.09 -21.26
C SER A 192 1.72 1.79 -22.37
N GLY A 193 1.29 1.58 -23.60
CA GLY A 193 1.65 2.44 -24.72
C GLY A 193 1.18 3.90 -24.56
N ASN A 194 0.88 4.33 -23.34
CA ASN A 194 0.46 5.69 -23.02
C ASN A 194 1.67 6.51 -22.56
N LYS A 195 2.18 7.33 -23.48
CA LYS A 195 3.37 8.19 -23.34
C LYS A 195 3.23 9.36 -22.35
N ASN A 196 2.23 9.37 -21.45
CA ASN A 196 1.93 10.48 -20.54
C ASN A 196 2.01 10.11 -19.06
N SER A 197 2.97 9.28 -18.65
CA SER A 197 3.29 9.14 -17.24
C SER A 197 4.47 10.04 -16.87
N PRO A 198 4.44 10.78 -15.75
CA PRO A 198 5.56 11.62 -15.36
C PRO A 198 6.78 10.75 -15.08
N GLN A 199 7.85 10.99 -15.81
CA GLN A 199 9.15 10.35 -15.61
C GLN A 199 9.71 10.80 -14.26
N ILE A 200 9.75 9.90 -13.29
CA ILE A 200 10.60 10.07 -12.10
C ILE A 200 12.01 9.67 -12.53
N ASN A 201 12.83 10.68 -12.83
CA ASN A 201 14.24 10.49 -13.10
C ASN A 201 14.98 10.08 -11.82
N ASN A 202 15.16 8.79 -11.62
CA ASN A 202 16.08 8.27 -10.63
C ASN A 202 17.44 8.03 -11.29
N ARG A 203 18.23 9.11 -11.40
CA ARG A 203 19.64 9.00 -11.76
C ARG A 203 20.44 8.51 -10.56
N ASN A 204 20.71 7.22 -10.52
CA ASN A 204 21.85 6.68 -9.80
C ASN A 204 22.62 5.79 -10.79
N SER A 205 23.50 6.43 -11.55
CA SER A 205 24.50 5.78 -12.38
C SER A 205 25.75 5.56 -11.54
N SER A 206 25.97 4.36 -11.07
CA SER A 206 27.27 3.91 -10.61
C SER A 206 28.08 3.44 -11.82
N SER A 207 28.94 4.30 -12.32
CA SER A 207 29.97 3.96 -13.28
C SER A 207 31.11 3.24 -12.58
N SER A 208 31.36 1.98 -12.92
CA SER A 208 32.59 1.28 -12.63
C SER A 208 33.67 1.76 -13.56
N GLY A 209 34.55 2.63 -13.07
CA GLY A 209 35.78 3.05 -13.73
C GLY A 209 36.97 2.27 -13.15
N THR A 210 37.59 1.46 -13.98
CA THR A 210 38.90 0.84 -13.76
C THR A 210 39.95 1.93 -13.64
N VAL A 211 40.70 1.97 -12.55
CA VAL A 211 41.86 2.89 -12.43
C VAL A 211 43.13 2.11 -12.14
N THR A 212 44.06 2.24 -13.06
CA THR A 212 45.47 1.90 -12.97
C THR A 212 46.22 2.78 -11.97
N SER A 213 47.19 2.16 -11.34
CA SER A 213 48.15 2.63 -10.35
C SER A 213 48.85 3.95 -10.61
N GLY A 214 49.04 4.76 -9.54
CA GLY A 214 49.99 5.89 -9.48
C GLY A 214 50.32 6.25 -8.01
N ARG A 215 51.58 6.11 -7.66
CA ARG A 215 52.26 6.14 -6.35
C ARG A 215 52.71 7.55 -5.97
N ARG A 216 52.83 7.81 -4.63
CA ARG A 216 53.48 8.92 -3.85
C ARG A 216 52.47 9.94 -3.28
N GLY A 217 52.56 10.33 -2.02
CA GLY A 217 53.49 10.30 -0.95
C GLY A 217 53.06 11.32 0.12
N SER A 218 53.26 11.03 1.39
CA SER A 218 53.54 11.92 2.56
C SER A 218 52.63 13.14 2.84
N THR A 219 52.06 13.38 3.96
CA THR A 219 52.58 13.67 5.33
C THR A 219 51.40 13.98 6.28
N SER A 220 51.61 13.61 7.51
CA SER A 220 50.93 13.87 8.76
C SER A 220 50.47 15.30 9.03
N GLN A 221 49.35 15.46 9.76
CA GLN A 221 49.38 16.10 11.08
C GLN A 221 48.06 15.96 11.87
N THR A 222 48.22 15.54 13.07
CA THR A 222 47.38 15.41 14.25
C THR A 222 46.88 16.76 14.74
N THR A 223 45.61 16.82 15.21
CA THR A 223 45.26 17.51 16.48
C THR A 223 43.80 17.21 16.88
N GLN A 224 43.65 16.54 18.00
CA GLN A 224 42.56 16.64 19.00
C GLN A 224 43.16 17.41 20.20
N PRO A 225 42.43 17.72 21.29
CA PRO A 225 41.00 17.87 21.60
C PRO A 225 40.68 19.18 22.35
N GLN A 226 39.42 19.45 22.66
CA GLN A 226 39.13 20.01 24.02
C GLN A 226 37.64 19.91 24.41
N THR A 227 37.45 19.32 25.54
CA THR A 227 36.32 19.25 26.46
C THR A 227 35.93 20.59 27.04
N SER A 228 34.65 20.85 27.29
CA SER A 228 34.23 21.66 28.43
C SER A 228 32.85 21.26 28.95
N THR A 229 32.85 20.69 30.10
CA THR A 229 31.80 20.53 31.10
C THR A 229 31.32 21.87 31.61
N ARG A 230 30.02 22.08 31.79
CA ARG A 230 29.49 22.99 32.80
C ARG A 230 28.16 22.55 33.36
N THR A 231 28.20 22.13 34.61
CA THR A 231 27.13 21.94 35.58
C THR A 231 26.43 23.26 35.92
N GLY A 232 25.13 23.19 36.12
CA GLY A 232 24.31 24.26 36.67
C GLY A 232 23.04 23.72 37.33
N ARG A 233 23.09 23.65 38.62
CA ARG A 233 22.09 23.20 39.62
C ARG A 233 21.16 24.37 39.96
N GLY A 234 19.85 24.10 40.18
CA GLY A 234 18.89 25.10 40.74
C GLY A 234 17.51 24.48 40.90
N THR A 235 17.27 23.89 41.99
CA THR A 235 16.32 24.00 43.11
C THR A 235 14.88 24.45 42.80
N ARG A 236 13.98 23.56 43.00
CA ARG A 236 12.73 23.42 43.79
C ARG A 236 12.09 24.70 44.34
N THR A 237 10.78 24.90 44.05
CA THR A 237 9.81 25.35 45.05
C THR A 237 8.41 24.83 44.75
N GLU A 238 7.84 24.13 45.72
CA GLU A 238 6.41 23.81 45.89
C GLU A 238 5.64 25.05 46.29
N SER A 239 4.38 25.17 45.89
CA SER A 239 3.35 25.81 46.71
C SER A 239 1.98 25.29 46.40
N THR A 240 1.37 24.72 47.40
CA THR A 240 0.02 24.28 47.66
C THR A 240 -0.98 25.43 47.82
N SER A 241 -2.27 25.08 47.76
CA SER A 241 -3.49 25.75 48.26
C SER A 241 -4.20 26.65 47.26
N THR A 242 -5.45 26.52 46.99
CA THR A 242 -6.66 26.16 47.75
C THR A 242 -7.69 25.54 46.76
#